data_bb72dcefd7c16ac53981fb82f39198ee
#
_entry.id   bb72dcefd7c16ac53981fb82f39198ee
#
_cell.length_a   1.000
_cell.length_b   1.000
_cell.length_c   1.000
_cell.angle_alpha   90.00
_cell.angle_beta   90.00
_cell.angle_gamma   90.00
#
_symmetry.space_group_name_H-M   'P 1'
#
loop_
_entity.id
_entity.type
_entity.pdbx_description
1 polymer ?
#
loop_
_entity_poly.entity_id
_entity_poly.type
_entity_poly.pdbx_seq_one_letter_code
_entity_poly.pdbx_strand_id
1 'polypeptide(L)'
;PEIIYAFFNLRDPVVGGFAREKVALRRAMILGYRVDEDIDVIRKGMAVAAEMPVPPGVVGHDPGYRSLNQRNPELANRLLDRFGYRKGPDGYRRTPDAKPLVVRYASSGTVVDREHNELWQRSMDAIGIRMAFDVAPFPENLKAAKACKLMMWESAWGADYPDGDNFVQLL
;
A
#
# COMPACT_ATOMS: atom_id res chain seq x y z
N PRO A 1 4.07 20.95 -3.17
CA PRO A 1 3.18 19.81 -2.86
C PRO A 1 3.84 18.49 -3.20
N GLU A 2 3.58 17.49 -2.38
CA GLU A 2 4.15 16.15 -2.48
C GLU A 2 3.06 15.12 -2.19
N ILE A 3 3.12 13.97 -2.85
CA ILE A 3 2.33 12.80 -2.51
C ILE A 3 3.26 11.64 -2.16
N ILE A 4 2.95 10.94 -1.06
CA ILE A 4 3.61 9.71 -0.66
C ILE A 4 2.64 8.56 -0.87
N TYR A 5 3.06 7.51 -1.52
CA TYR A 5 2.20 6.41 -1.90
C TYR A 5 2.93 5.08 -1.87
N ALA A 6 2.22 4.03 -1.46
CA ALA A 6 2.68 2.66 -1.66
C ALA A 6 2.08 2.11 -2.97
N PHE A 7 2.87 1.37 -3.73
CA PHE A 7 2.41 0.76 -4.97
C PHE A 7 2.62 -0.75 -4.99
N PHE A 8 1.81 -1.42 -5.77
CA PHE A 8 1.90 -2.85 -6.04
C PHE A 8 2.43 -3.09 -7.43
N ASN A 9 3.37 -4.03 -7.56
CA ASN A 9 3.84 -4.47 -8.86
C ASN A 9 2.76 -5.32 -9.55
N LEU A 10 2.16 -4.79 -10.61
CA LEU A 10 1.10 -5.49 -11.35
C LEU A 10 1.59 -6.72 -12.14
N ARG A 11 2.90 -6.94 -12.25
CA ARG A 11 3.51 -8.15 -12.84
C ARG A 11 3.82 -9.22 -11.79
N ASP A 12 3.69 -8.91 -10.51
CA ASP A 12 3.96 -9.87 -9.44
C ASP A 12 2.87 -10.98 -9.41
N PRO A 13 3.25 -12.25 -9.23
CA PRO A 13 2.30 -13.36 -9.25
C PRO A 13 1.36 -13.39 -8.05
N VAL A 14 1.71 -12.75 -6.91
CA VAL A 14 0.88 -12.73 -5.69
C VAL A 14 -0.07 -11.55 -5.70
N VAL A 15 0.45 -10.33 -5.80
CA VAL A 15 -0.34 -9.08 -5.70
C VAL A 15 -0.76 -8.51 -7.05
N GLY A 16 -0.10 -8.89 -8.14
CA GLY A 16 -0.29 -8.32 -9.47
C GLY A 16 -1.47 -8.92 -10.25
N GLY A 17 -1.65 -8.40 -11.47
CA GLY A 17 -2.71 -8.81 -12.38
C GLY A 17 -4.08 -8.16 -12.09
N PHE A 18 -5.04 -8.41 -12.99
CA PHE A 18 -6.39 -7.82 -12.97
C PHE A 18 -7.50 -8.83 -12.65
N ALA A 19 -7.14 -10.07 -12.31
CA ALA A 19 -8.10 -11.05 -11.83
C ALA A 19 -8.81 -10.53 -10.56
N ARG A 20 -10.09 -10.82 -10.40
CA ARG A 20 -10.96 -10.24 -9.37
C ARG A 20 -10.41 -10.46 -7.96
N GLU A 21 -9.84 -11.63 -7.69
CA GLU A 21 -9.23 -11.97 -6.41
C GLU A 21 -7.97 -11.11 -6.15
N LYS A 22 -7.17 -10.79 -7.18
CA LYS A 22 -5.98 -9.94 -7.05
C LYS A 22 -6.36 -8.48 -6.76
N VAL A 23 -7.38 -7.98 -7.45
CA VAL A 23 -7.94 -6.65 -7.18
C VAL A 23 -8.50 -6.60 -5.75
N ALA A 24 -9.23 -7.64 -5.32
CA ALA A 24 -9.77 -7.74 -3.97
C ALA A 24 -8.67 -7.75 -2.91
N LEU A 25 -7.55 -8.46 -3.15
CA LEU A 25 -6.39 -8.47 -2.24
C LEU A 25 -5.82 -7.06 -2.06
N ARG A 26 -5.49 -6.36 -3.14
CA ARG A 26 -4.95 -4.99 -3.07
C ARG A 26 -5.92 -4.02 -2.39
N ARG A 27 -7.22 -4.09 -2.71
CA ARG A 27 -8.25 -3.27 -2.04
C ARG A 27 -8.35 -3.59 -0.55
N ALA A 28 -8.30 -4.86 -0.17
CA ALA A 28 -8.34 -5.25 1.24
C ALA A 28 -7.11 -4.72 2.00
N MET A 29 -5.93 -4.72 1.40
CA MET A 29 -4.72 -4.15 2.01
C MET A 29 -4.86 -2.63 2.23
N ILE A 30 -5.38 -1.89 1.25
CA ILE A 30 -5.65 -0.45 1.38
C ILE A 30 -6.66 -0.20 2.51
N LEU A 31 -7.77 -0.94 2.54
CA LEU A 31 -8.80 -0.81 3.57
C LEU A 31 -8.32 -1.23 4.97
N GLY A 32 -7.30 -2.08 5.05
CA GLY A 32 -6.70 -2.53 6.31
C GLY A 32 -5.66 -1.57 6.87
N TYR A 33 -5.06 -0.72 6.04
CA TYR A 33 -3.97 0.17 6.46
C TYR A 33 -4.44 1.27 7.41
N ARG A 34 -3.63 1.55 8.43
CA ARG A 34 -3.93 2.52 9.50
C ARG A 34 -3.38 3.90 9.13
N VAL A 35 -3.96 4.55 8.13
CA VAL A 35 -3.50 5.84 7.63
C VAL A 35 -3.51 6.94 8.70
N ASP A 36 -4.49 6.93 9.60
CA ASP A 36 -4.55 7.91 10.70
C ASP A 36 -3.35 7.76 11.63
N GLU A 37 -2.98 6.52 12.00
CA GLU A 37 -1.81 6.25 12.84
C GLU A 37 -0.49 6.62 12.12
N ASP A 38 -0.39 6.42 10.81
CA ASP A 38 0.74 6.90 10.00
C ASP A 38 0.89 8.42 10.10
N ILE A 39 -0.21 9.15 9.87
CA ILE A 39 -0.21 10.61 9.92
C ILE A 39 0.14 11.12 11.32
N ASP A 40 -0.53 10.62 12.35
CA ASP A 40 -0.44 11.17 13.70
C ASP A 40 0.89 10.81 14.38
N VAL A 41 1.34 9.56 14.23
CA VAL A 41 2.49 9.03 14.97
C VAL A 41 3.78 9.16 14.15
N ILE A 42 3.81 8.60 12.93
CA ILE A 42 5.04 8.55 12.14
C ILE A 42 5.34 9.91 11.51
N ARG A 43 4.31 10.54 10.92
CA ARG A 43 4.43 11.86 10.26
C ARG A 43 4.15 13.03 11.20
N LYS A 44 3.88 12.77 12.48
CA LYS A 44 3.71 13.78 13.54
C LYS A 44 2.67 14.86 13.20
N GLY A 45 1.59 14.48 12.52
CA GLY A 45 0.53 15.39 12.08
C GLY A 45 0.91 16.32 10.92
N MET A 46 2.06 16.11 10.26
CA MET A 46 2.52 16.98 9.15
C MET A 46 2.03 16.53 7.78
N ALA A 47 1.09 15.61 7.72
CA ALA A 47 0.50 15.10 6.48
C ALA A 47 -1.03 15.05 6.58
N VAL A 48 -1.69 14.93 5.45
CA VAL A 48 -3.13 14.64 5.34
C VAL A 48 -3.34 13.39 4.51
N ALA A 49 -4.41 12.65 4.75
CA ALA A 49 -4.74 11.49 3.95
C ALA A 49 -5.00 11.90 2.49
N ALA A 50 -4.35 11.20 1.56
CA ALA A 50 -4.54 11.44 0.13
C ALA A 50 -5.85 10.80 -0.33
N GLU A 51 -6.83 11.61 -0.69
CA GLU A 51 -8.11 11.16 -1.25
C GLU A 51 -8.01 10.89 -2.76
N MET A 52 -7.06 11.53 -3.42
CA MET A 52 -6.81 11.43 -4.86
C MET A 52 -5.30 11.59 -5.17
N PRO A 53 -4.84 11.20 -6.37
CA PRO A 53 -3.43 11.34 -6.75
C PRO A 53 -2.91 12.78 -6.77
N VAL A 54 -3.78 13.75 -7.06
CA VAL A 54 -3.40 15.17 -7.13
C VAL A 54 -3.50 15.81 -5.74
N PRO A 55 -2.39 16.24 -5.13
CA PRO A 55 -2.40 16.78 -3.77
C PRO A 55 -3.02 18.19 -3.70
N PRO A 56 -3.41 18.64 -2.49
CA PRO A 56 -3.90 19.99 -2.27
C PRO A 56 -2.92 21.08 -2.78
N GLY A 57 -3.45 22.16 -3.34
CA GLY A 57 -2.66 23.27 -3.89
C GLY A 57 -2.13 23.07 -5.30
N VAL A 58 -2.52 22.00 -5.96
CA VAL A 58 -2.19 21.69 -7.37
C VAL A 58 -3.46 21.83 -8.22
N VAL A 59 -3.33 22.37 -9.43
CA VAL A 59 -4.44 22.44 -10.40
C VAL A 59 -4.94 21.02 -10.69
N GLY A 60 -6.26 20.83 -10.65
CA GLY A 60 -6.90 19.52 -10.79
C GLY A 60 -7.19 18.82 -9.46
N HIS A 61 -6.76 19.38 -8.31
CA HIS A 61 -7.21 18.88 -7.02
C HIS A 61 -8.69 19.21 -6.77
N ASP A 62 -9.48 18.21 -6.43
CA ASP A 62 -10.88 18.38 -6.03
C ASP A 62 -11.02 18.20 -4.50
N PRO A 63 -11.22 19.27 -3.73
CA PRO A 63 -11.38 19.20 -2.28
C PRO A 63 -12.68 18.52 -1.85
N GLY A 64 -13.64 18.36 -2.77
CA GLY A 64 -14.91 17.65 -2.54
C GLY A 64 -14.82 16.14 -2.76
N TYR A 65 -13.79 15.67 -3.46
CA TYR A 65 -13.63 14.25 -3.72
C TYR A 65 -13.36 13.44 -2.45
N ARG A 66 -13.99 12.29 -2.34
CA ARG A 66 -13.74 11.33 -1.26
C ARG A 66 -13.48 9.96 -1.86
N SER A 67 -12.34 9.40 -1.52
CA SER A 67 -11.96 8.06 -1.93
C SER A 67 -12.86 7.00 -1.28
N LEU A 68 -13.12 5.92 -2.00
CA LEU A 68 -13.73 4.71 -1.43
C LEU A 68 -12.75 3.88 -0.60
N ASN A 69 -11.49 4.30 -0.51
CA ASN A 69 -10.40 3.59 0.18
C ASN A 69 -10.27 4.01 1.66
N GLN A 70 -11.37 4.41 2.28
CA GLN A 70 -11.41 4.69 3.71
C GLN A 70 -11.13 3.42 4.52
N ARG A 71 -10.34 3.55 5.60
CA ARG A 71 -10.00 2.41 6.45
C ARG A 71 -11.24 1.67 6.94
N ASN A 72 -11.33 0.40 6.60
CA ASN A 72 -12.42 -0.49 7.00
C ASN A 72 -11.94 -1.95 7.04
N PRO A 73 -11.34 -2.39 8.16
CA PRO A 73 -10.80 -3.75 8.28
C PRO A 73 -11.88 -4.85 8.22
N GLU A 74 -13.12 -4.53 8.57
CA GLU A 74 -14.24 -5.49 8.44
C GLU A 74 -14.57 -5.75 6.97
N LEU A 75 -14.66 -4.68 6.17
CA LEU A 75 -14.86 -4.81 4.72
C LEU A 75 -13.68 -5.51 4.07
N ALA A 76 -12.44 -5.21 4.50
CA ALA A 76 -11.24 -5.91 4.03
C ALA A 76 -11.33 -7.42 4.28
N ASN A 77 -11.70 -7.83 5.49
CA ASN A 77 -11.89 -9.24 5.82
C ASN A 77 -12.99 -9.90 4.96
N ARG A 78 -14.16 -9.24 4.80
CA ARG A 78 -15.25 -9.75 3.94
C ARG A 78 -14.82 -9.89 2.48
N LEU A 79 -14.07 -8.95 1.95
CA LEU A 79 -13.51 -9.04 0.59
C LEU A 79 -12.60 -10.26 0.45
N LEU A 80 -11.64 -10.42 1.36
CA LEU A 80 -10.72 -11.55 1.34
C LEU A 80 -11.45 -12.89 1.43
N ASP A 81 -12.44 -13.01 2.34
CA ASP A 81 -13.25 -14.21 2.49
C ASP A 81 -14.05 -14.54 1.22
N ARG A 82 -14.68 -13.52 0.62
CA ARG A 82 -15.47 -13.66 -0.61
C ARG A 82 -14.63 -14.17 -1.78
N PHE A 83 -13.39 -13.75 -1.89
CA PHE A 83 -12.50 -14.10 -2.99
C PHE A 83 -11.55 -15.26 -2.66
N GLY A 84 -11.84 -16.05 -1.63
CA GLY A 84 -11.20 -17.33 -1.37
C GLY A 84 -9.89 -17.27 -0.57
N TYR A 85 -9.53 -16.10 -0.03
CA TYR A 85 -8.39 -15.99 0.88
C TYR A 85 -8.79 -16.48 2.29
N ARG A 86 -8.62 -17.76 2.57
CA ARG A 86 -9.06 -18.40 3.82
C ARG A 86 -7.96 -18.35 4.89
N LYS A 87 -8.34 -18.06 6.14
CA LYS A 87 -7.41 -18.12 7.29
C LYS A 87 -7.06 -19.58 7.59
N GLY A 88 -5.76 -19.83 7.79
CA GLY A 88 -5.23 -21.07 8.28
C GLY A 88 -5.27 -21.15 9.82
N PRO A 89 -4.78 -22.26 10.40
CA PRO A 89 -4.73 -22.47 11.86
C PRO A 89 -3.87 -21.43 12.59
N ASP A 90 -2.90 -20.84 11.88
CA ASP A 90 -2.00 -19.79 12.36
C ASP A 90 -2.61 -18.38 12.32
N GLY A 91 -3.89 -18.27 11.91
CA GLY A 91 -4.60 -17.00 11.77
C GLY A 91 -4.29 -16.22 10.49
N TYR A 92 -3.26 -16.62 9.73
CA TYR A 92 -2.91 -16.00 8.47
C TYR A 92 -3.64 -16.64 7.28
N ARG A 93 -3.87 -15.81 6.27
CA ARG A 93 -4.60 -16.24 5.07
C ARG A 93 -3.71 -17.02 4.11
N ARG A 94 -4.38 -17.86 3.36
CA ARG A 94 -3.84 -18.56 2.19
C ARG A 94 -4.47 -17.96 0.93
N THR A 95 -3.77 -18.07 -0.18
CA THR A 95 -4.29 -17.73 -1.51
C THR A 95 -5.46 -18.66 -1.89
N PRO A 96 -6.30 -18.31 -2.89
CA PRO A 96 -7.39 -19.17 -3.34
C PRO A 96 -6.96 -20.57 -3.76
N ASP A 97 -5.72 -20.75 -4.21
CA ASP A 97 -5.09 -22.05 -4.51
C ASP A 97 -4.38 -22.68 -3.30
N ALA A 98 -4.74 -22.27 -2.08
CA ALA A 98 -4.31 -22.80 -0.79
C ALA A 98 -2.82 -22.66 -0.45
N LYS A 99 -2.06 -21.84 -1.17
CA LYS A 99 -0.67 -21.52 -0.85
C LYS A 99 -0.59 -20.47 0.28
N PRO A 100 0.49 -20.43 1.07
CA PRO A 100 0.71 -19.35 2.02
C PRO A 100 0.66 -17.98 1.34
N LEU A 101 -0.13 -17.04 1.89
CA LEU A 101 -0.16 -15.67 1.43
C LEU A 101 0.90 -14.86 2.20
N VAL A 102 1.94 -14.46 1.52
CA VAL A 102 2.99 -13.58 2.06
C VAL A 102 3.15 -12.39 1.14
N VAL A 103 3.00 -11.19 1.68
CA VAL A 103 3.25 -9.95 0.94
C VAL A 103 4.62 -9.42 1.35
N ARG A 104 5.48 -9.20 0.36
CA ARG A 104 6.84 -8.68 0.55
C ARG A 104 6.84 -7.17 0.31
N TYR A 105 7.34 -6.44 1.29
CA TYR A 105 7.45 -4.99 1.24
C TYR A 105 8.93 -4.59 1.31
N ALA A 106 9.40 -3.85 0.31
CA ALA A 106 10.76 -3.33 0.31
C ALA A 106 10.86 -2.10 1.20
N SER A 107 11.91 -2.00 2.00
CA SER A 107 12.19 -0.84 2.86
C SER A 107 13.68 -0.52 2.89
N SER A 108 14.07 0.65 3.42
CA SER A 108 15.46 1.09 3.41
C SER A 108 16.18 0.91 4.74
N GLY A 109 15.49 0.51 5.79
CA GLY A 109 16.07 0.18 7.10
C GLY A 109 16.41 1.38 7.98
N THR A 110 15.94 2.58 7.65
CA THR A 110 16.02 3.75 8.53
C THR A 110 15.12 3.56 9.76
N VAL A 111 15.20 4.47 10.73
CA VAL A 111 14.29 4.45 11.90
C VAL A 111 12.84 4.60 11.44
N VAL A 112 12.58 5.54 10.53
CA VAL A 112 11.23 5.79 9.98
C VAL A 112 10.72 4.60 9.20
N ASP A 113 11.57 3.94 8.39
CA ASP A 113 11.18 2.71 7.68
C ASP A 113 10.79 1.59 8.64
N ARG A 114 11.48 1.46 9.77
CA ARG A 114 11.12 0.45 10.79
C ARG A 114 9.75 0.74 11.40
N GLU A 115 9.47 1.99 11.73
CA GLU A 115 8.15 2.41 12.23
C GLU A 115 7.04 2.12 11.20
N HIS A 116 7.27 2.41 9.91
CA HIS A 116 6.36 2.05 8.83
C HIS A 116 6.20 0.53 8.67
N ASN A 117 7.29 -0.24 8.75
CA ASN A 117 7.23 -1.69 8.69
C ASN A 117 6.36 -2.27 9.81
N GLU A 118 6.52 -1.77 11.04
CA GLU A 118 5.69 -2.17 12.19
C GLU A 118 4.22 -1.79 11.98
N LEU A 119 3.95 -0.61 11.42
CA LEU A 119 2.59 -0.17 11.12
C LEU A 119 1.94 -1.05 10.04
N TRP A 120 2.66 -1.35 8.96
CA TRP A 120 2.23 -2.30 7.94
C TRP A 120 1.96 -3.68 8.53
N GLN A 121 2.89 -4.19 9.37
CA GLN A 121 2.72 -5.48 10.05
C GLN A 121 1.42 -5.51 10.86
N ARG A 122 1.22 -4.55 11.77
CA ARG A 122 0.00 -4.49 12.61
C ARG A 122 -1.28 -4.31 11.78
N SER A 123 -1.21 -3.51 10.71
CA SER A 123 -2.34 -3.28 9.81
C SER A 123 -2.76 -4.57 9.10
N MET A 124 -1.81 -5.31 8.60
CA MET A 124 -2.04 -6.54 7.84
C MET A 124 -2.37 -7.73 8.73
N ASP A 125 -1.79 -7.83 9.92
CA ASP A 125 -2.14 -8.85 10.91
C ASP A 125 -3.62 -8.78 11.29
N ALA A 126 -4.19 -7.57 11.41
CA ALA A 126 -5.61 -7.37 11.70
C ALA A 126 -6.55 -7.99 10.65
N ILE A 127 -6.09 -8.14 9.43
CA ILE A 127 -6.84 -8.77 8.33
C ILE A 127 -6.28 -10.14 7.91
N GLY A 128 -5.29 -10.65 8.66
CA GLY A 128 -4.70 -11.97 8.48
C GLY A 128 -3.77 -12.10 7.26
N ILE A 129 -3.14 -11.02 6.82
CA ILE A 129 -2.12 -11.05 5.76
C ILE A 129 -0.74 -11.00 6.39
N ARG A 130 0.09 -11.99 6.07
CA ARG A 130 1.48 -12.06 6.54
C ARG A 130 2.35 -11.11 5.71
N MET A 131 3.10 -10.25 6.40
CA MET A 131 4.10 -9.38 5.77
C MET A 131 5.51 -9.97 5.92
N ALA A 132 6.35 -9.71 4.93
CA ALA A 132 7.79 -9.90 4.99
C ALA A 132 8.47 -8.63 4.48
N PHE A 133 9.53 -8.19 5.16
CA PHE A 133 10.20 -6.94 4.85
C PHE A 133 11.58 -7.21 4.25
N ASP A 134 11.79 -6.72 3.02
CA ASP A 134 13.06 -6.80 2.31
C ASP A 134 13.81 -5.48 2.50
N VAL A 135 14.83 -5.51 3.35
CA VAL A 135 15.59 -4.31 3.69
C VAL A 135 16.82 -4.20 2.80
N ALA A 136 16.90 -3.12 2.01
CA ALA A 136 18.05 -2.80 1.16
C ALA A 136 18.23 -1.27 1.06
N PRO A 137 19.43 -0.74 0.77
CA PRO A 137 19.63 0.67 0.54
C PRO A 137 18.71 1.23 -0.56
N PHE A 138 18.31 2.51 -0.43
CA PHE A 138 17.41 3.16 -1.39
C PHE A 138 17.83 3.01 -2.87
N PRO A 139 19.13 3.17 -3.25
CA PRO A 139 19.52 2.99 -4.66
C PRO A 139 19.29 1.57 -5.19
N GLU A 140 19.43 0.55 -4.34
CA GLU A 140 19.19 -0.84 -4.69
C GLU A 140 17.69 -1.10 -4.85
N ASN A 141 16.86 -0.61 -3.93
CA ASN A 141 15.41 -0.67 -4.03
C ASN A 141 14.91 0.04 -5.29
N LEU A 142 15.44 1.23 -5.59
CA LEU A 142 15.08 1.98 -6.82
C LEU A 142 15.44 1.19 -8.09
N LYS A 143 16.61 0.58 -8.13
CA LYS A 143 17.03 -0.29 -9.24
C LYS A 143 16.13 -1.51 -9.38
N ALA A 144 15.79 -2.15 -8.27
CA ALA A 144 14.90 -3.31 -8.24
C ALA A 144 13.46 -2.92 -8.66
N ALA A 145 12.96 -1.77 -8.22
CA ALA A 145 11.65 -1.24 -8.62
C ALA A 145 11.58 -0.99 -10.13
N LYS A 146 12.58 -0.30 -10.71
CA LYS A 146 12.67 -0.07 -12.16
C LYS A 146 12.76 -1.37 -12.98
N ALA A 147 13.32 -2.42 -12.39
CA ALA A 147 13.38 -3.75 -12.98
C ALA A 147 12.12 -4.61 -12.70
N CYS A 148 11.07 -4.06 -12.10
CA CYS A 148 9.85 -4.75 -11.68
C CYS A 148 10.12 -5.99 -10.78
N LYS A 149 11.12 -5.92 -9.90
CA LYS A 149 11.51 -7.02 -9.01
C LYS A 149 10.95 -6.90 -7.59
N LEU A 150 10.41 -5.73 -7.22
CA LEU A 150 9.75 -5.55 -5.92
C LEU A 150 8.28 -5.94 -6.05
N MET A 151 7.73 -6.56 -5.00
CA MET A 151 6.29 -6.86 -4.93
C MET A 151 5.50 -5.61 -4.55
N MET A 152 5.98 -4.89 -3.53
CA MET A 152 5.38 -3.67 -3.01
C MET A 152 6.49 -2.76 -2.46
N TRP A 153 6.33 -1.44 -2.64
CA TRP A 153 7.27 -0.44 -2.13
C TRP A 153 6.57 0.90 -1.95
N GLU A 154 7.09 1.75 -1.06
CA GLU A 154 6.68 3.14 -0.89
C GLU A 154 7.59 4.07 -1.70
N SER A 155 6.99 5.10 -2.29
CA SER A 155 7.68 6.16 -2.99
C SER A 155 7.02 7.50 -2.71
N ALA A 156 7.72 8.58 -3.05
CA ALA A 156 7.19 9.92 -2.96
C ALA A 156 7.39 10.65 -4.29
N TRP A 157 6.50 11.58 -4.59
CA TRP A 157 6.62 12.46 -5.74
C TRP A 157 6.35 13.90 -5.34
N GLY A 158 7.36 14.75 -5.50
CA GLY A 158 7.23 16.20 -5.39
C GLY A 158 6.87 16.80 -6.75
N ALA A 159 6.03 17.83 -6.74
CA ALA A 159 5.63 18.50 -7.98
C ALA A 159 6.79 19.26 -8.62
N ASP A 160 7.12 18.97 -9.87
CA ASP A 160 8.04 19.76 -10.70
C ASP A 160 7.38 21.05 -11.17
N TYR A 161 6.04 21.01 -11.37
CA TYR A 161 5.20 22.14 -11.75
C TYR A 161 3.78 21.94 -11.19
N PRO A 162 3.00 23.02 -10.95
CA PRO A 162 1.76 22.95 -10.18
C PRO A 162 0.54 22.54 -11.03
N ASP A 163 0.63 21.45 -11.76
CA ASP A 163 -0.46 20.87 -12.54
C ASP A 163 -0.64 19.38 -12.21
N GLY A 164 -1.89 18.92 -12.25
CA GLY A 164 -2.26 17.55 -11.89
C GLY A 164 -1.68 16.48 -12.81
N ASP A 165 -1.37 16.81 -14.07
CA ASP A 165 -0.76 15.85 -14.98
C ASP A 165 0.63 15.39 -14.49
N ASN A 166 1.34 16.24 -13.73
CA ASN A 166 2.61 15.88 -13.08
C ASN A 166 2.48 14.69 -12.11
N PHE A 167 1.30 14.47 -11.56
CA PHE A 167 1.00 13.37 -10.64
C PHE A 167 0.35 12.18 -11.33
N VAL A 168 -0.58 12.41 -12.27
CA VAL A 168 -1.29 11.30 -12.93
C VAL A 168 -0.41 10.53 -13.92
N GLN A 169 0.69 11.11 -14.39
CA GLN A 169 1.70 10.37 -15.18
C GLN A 169 2.39 9.23 -14.43
N LEU A 170 2.22 9.16 -13.09
CA LEU A 170 2.73 8.06 -12.26
C LEU A 170 1.86 6.80 -12.33
N LEU A 171 0.63 6.91 -12.88
CA LEU A 171 -0.37 5.85 -12.96
C LEU A 171 -0.34 5.18 -14.34
#